data_dbee2e6740ea4291ac2536fec36599a9
#
_entry.id   dbee2e6740ea4291ac2536fec36599a9
#
_cell.length_a   1.000
_cell.length_b   1.000
_cell.length_c   1.000
_cell.angle_alpha   90.00
_cell.angle_beta   90.00
_cell.angle_gamma   90.00
#
_symmetry.space_group_name_H-M   'P 1'
#
loop_
_entity.id
_entity.type
_entity.pdbx_description
1 polymer ?
#
loop_
_entity_poly.entity_id
_entity_poly.type
_entity_poly.pdbx_seq_one_letter_code
_entity_poly.pdbx_strand_id
1 'polypeptide(L)'
;ECIAKTREWLDGHIVWLGEGPAEPSPLPAAKALQYLGQECDTLVCNAFSGLHPDAFGALSGTLRAGGLLLLLTPPRAQWPAYADPDRLRLIADPVDLPRCGQGFIERIVRLLDQDPALHLEPSEERPVWQPLGPGHPRTADQEAAIQAIGQVLRGHRKRPLVLSADRGRGKSSVLGMAAATLLAEEPGLRIGVTAPAQATLSTLLLHAGEDRRLLFFSPDRLLEEKPELDLLLVDEAAAIPAPLLEGLLAHYHRMVFATTEHGYEGTGRGFHLRFKRTLDRRTPGWRELHMQAPIRWSDHDPLVPLINRLLALSATPPEPAITAQPR
;
A
#
# COMPACT_ATOMS: atom_id res chain seq x y z
N GLU A 1 25.48 -17.91 8.50
CA GLU A 1 25.62 -18.01 9.97
C GLU A 1 24.48 -17.24 10.67
N CYS A 2 24.20 -16.01 10.27
CA CYS A 2 23.07 -15.21 10.82
C CYS A 2 21.70 -15.88 10.60
N ILE A 3 21.45 -16.42 9.39
CA ILE A 3 20.20 -17.15 9.08
C ILE A 3 20.02 -18.38 9.96
N ALA A 4 21.10 -19.09 10.30
CA ALA A 4 21.01 -20.27 11.17
C ALA A 4 20.61 -19.89 12.60
N LYS A 5 21.13 -18.78 13.13
CA LYS A 5 20.77 -18.27 14.47
C LYS A 5 19.34 -17.71 14.52
N THR A 6 18.86 -17.11 13.43
CA THR A 6 17.50 -16.55 13.37
C THR A 6 16.44 -17.56 12.93
N ARG A 7 16.83 -18.80 12.58
CA ARG A 7 15.90 -19.80 12.07
C ARG A 7 14.77 -20.13 13.06
N GLU A 8 15.04 -20.04 14.34
CA GLU A 8 14.04 -20.21 15.41
C GLU A 8 13.03 -19.04 15.47
N TRP A 9 13.38 -17.91 14.86
CA TRP A 9 12.51 -16.73 14.78
C TRP A 9 11.64 -16.71 13.54
N LEU A 10 11.95 -17.57 12.57
CA LEU A 10 11.15 -17.73 11.36
C LEU A 10 9.90 -18.53 11.71
N ASP A 11 8.80 -17.84 11.94
CA ASP A 11 7.54 -18.44 12.37
C ASP A 11 6.39 -17.98 11.48
N GLY A 12 5.34 -18.78 11.41
CA GLY A 12 4.13 -18.49 10.67
C GLY A 12 4.32 -18.44 9.16
N HIS A 13 3.62 -17.51 8.52
CA HIS A 13 3.68 -17.32 7.07
C HIS A 13 4.90 -16.46 6.70
N ILE A 14 5.90 -17.08 6.10
CA ILE A 14 7.17 -16.46 5.75
C ILE A 14 7.17 -16.08 4.27
N VAL A 15 7.50 -14.83 3.97
CA VAL A 15 7.78 -14.35 2.62
C VAL A 15 9.26 -14.09 2.49
N TRP A 16 9.89 -14.67 1.47
CA TRP A 16 11.30 -14.53 1.20
C TRP A 16 11.51 -13.79 -0.12
N LEU A 17 12.00 -12.56 -0.08
CA LEU A 17 12.29 -11.74 -1.25
C LEU A 17 13.74 -11.94 -1.70
N GLY A 18 13.93 -12.24 -2.97
CA GLY A 18 15.24 -12.51 -3.57
C GLY A 18 15.62 -13.99 -3.50
N GLU A 19 16.89 -14.32 -3.77
CA GLU A 19 17.38 -15.69 -3.70
C GLU A 19 17.33 -16.22 -2.27
N GLY A 20 16.94 -17.48 -2.11
CA GLY A 20 16.72 -18.06 -0.78
C GLY A 20 16.72 -19.59 -0.80
N PRO A 21 16.32 -20.21 0.31
CA PRO A 21 16.17 -21.67 0.42
C PRO A 21 15.03 -22.16 -0.49
N ALA A 22 14.96 -23.48 -0.68
CA ALA A 22 13.86 -24.07 -1.44
C ALA A 22 12.51 -23.89 -0.73
N GLU A 23 12.51 -23.85 0.59
CA GLU A 23 11.34 -23.61 1.45
C GLU A 23 11.66 -22.57 2.53
N PRO A 24 10.86 -21.49 2.66
CA PRO A 24 9.78 -21.10 1.76
C PRO A 24 10.30 -20.73 0.37
N SER A 25 9.49 -21.00 -0.67
CA SER A 25 9.87 -20.69 -2.06
C SER A 25 10.16 -19.20 -2.21
N PRO A 26 11.34 -18.82 -2.73
CA PRO A 26 11.71 -17.41 -2.89
C PRO A 26 10.76 -16.66 -3.84
N LEU A 27 10.39 -15.45 -3.47
CA LEU A 27 9.56 -14.55 -4.26
C LEU A 27 10.46 -13.63 -5.11
N PRO A 28 10.42 -13.72 -6.44
CA PRO A 28 11.11 -12.77 -7.30
C PRO A 28 10.55 -11.35 -7.14
N ALA A 29 11.40 -10.33 -7.17
CA ALA A 29 10.99 -8.93 -7.04
C ALA A 29 9.88 -8.52 -8.03
N ALA A 30 9.90 -9.03 -9.25
CA ALA A 30 8.88 -8.78 -10.27
C ALA A 30 7.46 -9.28 -9.88
N LYS A 31 7.36 -10.22 -8.93
CA LYS A 31 6.08 -10.75 -8.43
C LYS A 31 5.64 -10.09 -7.11
N ALA A 32 6.45 -9.24 -6.51
CA ALA A 32 6.16 -8.64 -5.21
C ALA A 32 4.82 -7.90 -5.18
N LEU A 33 4.46 -7.19 -6.24
CA LEU A 33 3.20 -6.47 -6.34
C LEU A 33 1.96 -7.38 -6.34
N GLN A 34 2.09 -8.63 -6.80
CA GLN A 34 0.99 -9.60 -6.79
C GLN A 34 0.68 -10.09 -5.37
N TYR A 35 1.60 -9.86 -4.44
CA TYR A 35 1.45 -10.22 -3.03
C TYR A 35 0.69 -9.17 -2.21
N LEU A 36 0.38 -8.03 -2.83
CA LEU A 36 -0.37 -6.96 -2.17
C LEU A 36 -1.77 -7.44 -1.76
N GLY A 37 -2.18 -7.04 -0.56
CA GLY A 37 -3.46 -7.49 0.03
C GLY A 37 -3.34 -8.77 0.86
N GLN A 38 -2.21 -9.49 0.79
CA GLN A 38 -1.91 -10.61 1.67
C GLN A 38 -1.14 -10.13 2.91
N GLU A 39 -1.02 -11.00 3.92
CA GLU A 39 -0.27 -10.72 5.14
C GLU A 39 0.76 -11.80 5.39
N CYS A 40 1.89 -11.41 5.97
CA CYS A 40 2.91 -12.35 6.41
C CYS A 40 3.34 -12.07 7.86
N ASP A 41 3.86 -13.10 8.52
CA ASP A 41 4.42 -13.04 9.87
C ASP A 41 5.89 -12.64 9.86
N THR A 42 6.60 -13.13 8.85
CA THR A 42 8.03 -12.88 8.68
C THR A 42 8.30 -12.51 7.23
N LEU A 43 8.97 -11.39 7.03
CA LEU A 43 9.48 -10.94 5.74
C LEU A 43 10.99 -10.99 5.76
N VAL A 44 11.59 -11.84 4.93
CA VAL A 44 13.04 -11.89 4.74
C VAL A 44 13.38 -11.23 3.42
N CYS A 45 14.20 -10.18 3.45
CA CYS A 45 14.69 -9.50 2.26
C CYS A 45 16.18 -9.78 2.09
N ASN A 46 16.53 -10.51 1.02
CA ASN A 46 17.91 -10.86 0.72
C ASN A 46 18.54 -9.83 -0.23
N ALA A 47 19.21 -8.82 0.32
CA ALA A 47 19.90 -7.79 -0.46
C ALA A 47 21.19 -8.29 -1.13
N PHE A 48 21.67 -9.51 -0.87
CA PHE A 48 22.75 -10.12 -1.66
C PHE A 48 22.30 -10.44 -3.08
N SER A 49 21.01 -10.71 -3.29
CA SER A 49 20.42 -10.90 -4.63
C SER A 49 19.88 -9.61 -5.26
N GLY A 50 20.18 -8.48 -4.64
CA GLY A 50 19.77 -7.16 -5.05
C GLY A 50 18.68 -6.55 -4.16
N LEU A 51 18.83 -5.29 -3.81
CA LEU A 51 17.81 -4.54 -3.08
C LEU A 51 16.89 -3.81 -4.08
N HIS A 52 15.76 -4.43 -4.42
CA HIS A 52 14.74 -3.83 -5.28
C HIS A 52 13.82 -2.93 -4.45
N PRO A 53 13.89 -1.57 -4.57
CA PRO A 53 13.15 -0.66 -3.69
C PRO A 53 11.64 -0.85 -3.69
N ASP A 54 11.05 -1.02 -4.88
CA ASP A 54 9.58 -1.14 -5.01
C ASP A 54 9.09 -2.46 -4.38
N ALA A 55 9.82 -3.56 -4.61
CA ALA A 55 9.48 -4.86 -4.02
C ALA A 55 9.64 -4.86 -2.51
N PHE A 56 10.75 -4.29 -2.00
CA PHE A 56 11.00 -4.14 -0.57
C PHE A 56 9.91 -3.30 0.09
N GLY A 57 9.58 -2.16 -0.50
CA GLY A 57 8.52 -1.29 -0.02
C GLY A 57 7.15 -1.98 -0.05
N ALA A 58 6.79 -2.62 -1.17
CA ALA A 58 5.51 -3.31 -1.31
C ALA A 58 5.32 -4.40 -0.24
N LEU A 59 6.33 -5.25 -0.06
CA LEU A 59 6.27 -6.38 0.87
C LEU A 59 6.38 -5.96 2.33
N SER A 60 7.13 -4.90 2.67
CA SER A 60 7.16 -4.39 4.04
C SER A 60 5.77 -4.01 4.55
N GLY A 61 4.89 -3.55 3.66
CA GLY A 61 3.49 -3.24 3.97
C GLY A 61 2.58 -4.48 4.14
N THR A 62 3.06 -5.69 3.84
CA THR A 62 2.32 -6.95 4.07
C THR A 62 2.62 -7.56 5.42
N LEU A 63 3.68 -7.10 6.09
CA LEU A 63 4.04 -7.59 7.42
C LEU A 63 2.95 -7.21 8.41
N ARG A 64 2.38 -8.19 9.10
CA ARG A 64 1.38 -7.94 10.13
C ARG A 64 2.01 -7.41 11.41
N ALA A 65 1.21 -6.83 12.26
CA ALA A 65 1.67 -6.36 13.55
C ALA A 65 2.30 -7.51 14.37
N GLY A 66 3.45 -7.24 15.03
CA GLY A 66 4.27 -8.25 15.71
C GLY A 66 5.06 -9.16 14.79
N GLY A 67 4.98 -8.94 13.48
CA GLY A 67 5.79 -9.64 12.51
C GLY A 67 7.26 -9.21 12.55
N LEU A 68 8.10 -9.97 11.88
CA LEU A 68 9.55 -9.77 11.85
C LEU A 68 10.01 -9.42 10.44
N LEU A 69 10.72 -8.30 10.29
CA LEU A 69 11.46 -7.97 9.08
C LEU A 69 12.94 -8.32 9.26
N LEU A 70 13.44 -9.22 8.44
CA LEU A 70 14.87 -9.55 8.35
C LEU A 70 15.44 -8.99 7.04
N LEU A 71 16.41 -8.11 7.15
CA LEU A 71 17.15 -7.57 6.02
C LEU A 71 18.56 -8.16 6.00
N LEU A 72 18.81 -9.12 5.10
CA LEU A 72 20.10 -9.75 4.90
C LEU A 72 20.94 -8.89 3.97
N THR A 73 22.06 -8.37 4.45
CA THR A 73 22.90 -7.43 3.70
C THR A 73 24.35 -7.88 3.64
N PRO A 74 25.10 -7.45 2.63
CA PRO A 74 26.55 -7.44 2.72
C PRO A 74 27.01 -6.68 3.98
N PRO A 75 28.26 -6.91 4.47
CA PRO A 75 28.80 -6.13 5.58
C PRO A 75 28.63 -4.63 5.29
N ARG A 76 28.10 -3.86 6.25
CA ARG A 76 27.68 -2.46 6.04
C ARG A 76 28.75 -1.59 5.39
N ALA A 77 29.99 -1.69 5.86
CA ALA A 77 31.09 -0.94 5.30
C ALA A 77 31.39 -1.28 3.83
N GLN A 78 31.03 -2.47 3.39
CA GLN A 78 31.27 -2.98 2.04
C GLN A 78 30.03 -2.89 1.14
N TRP A 79 28.84 -2.75 1.71
CA TRP A 79 27.58 -2.79 0.96
C TRP A 79 27.49 -1.70 -0.13
N PRO A 80 27.89 -0.45 0.07
CA PRO A 80 27.89 0.54 -1.02
C PRO A 80 28.70 0.12 -2.23
N ALA A 81 29.85 -0.56 -2.00
CA ALA A 81 30.72 -1.06 -3.07
C ALA A 81 30.31 -2.43 -3.62
N TYR A 82 29.32 -3.08 -3.01
CA TYR A 82 28.81 -4.37 -3.48
C TYR A 82 28.18 -4.24 -4.87
N ALA A 83 28.48 -5.19 -5.73
CA ALA A 83 27.90 -5.27 -7.07
C ALA A 83 26.46 -5.73 -6.99
N ASP A 84 25.56 -4.83 -6.60
CA ASP A 84 24.14 -5.11 -6.41
C ASP A 84 23.49 -5.57 -7.72
N PRO A 85 22.98 -6.81 -7.80
CA PRO A 85 22.36 -7.33 -9.01
C PRO A 85 21.12 -6.54 -9.49
N ASP A 86 20.38 -5.87 -8.58
CA ASP A 86 19.23 -5.05 -8.96
C ASP A 86 19.61 -3.87 -9.88
N ARG A 87 20.86 -3.41 -9.81
CA ARG A 87 21.35 -2.33 -10.69
C ARG A 87 21.33 -2.72 -12.17
N LEU A 88 21.37 -4.02 -12.50
CA LEU A 88 21.34 -4.48 -13.90
C LEU A 88 20.05 -4.02 -14.62
N ARG A 89 18.94 -3.85 -13.91
CA ARG A 89 17.70 -3.32 -14.51
C ARG A 89 17.76 -1.83 -14.87
N LEU A 90 18.75 -1.10 -14.36
CA LEU A 90 18.90 0.35 -14.54
C LEU A 90 19.85 0.73 -15.67
N ILE A 91 20.54 -0.25 -16.26
CA ILE A 91 21.57 -0.06 -17.28
C ILE A 91 21.22 -0.84 -18.55
N ALA A 92 21.63 -0.31 -19.69
CA ALA A 92 21.42 -0.97 -20.98
C ALA A 92 22.44 -2.08 -21.26
N ASP A 93 23.68 -1.92 -20.76
CA ASP A 93 24.78 -2.86 -20.91
C ASP A 93 25.39 -3.21 -19.55
N PRO A 94 25.56 -4.51 -19.20
CA PRO A 94 26.21 -4.92 -17.94
C PRO A 94 27.62 -4.35 -17.73
N VAL A 95 28.31 -3.99 -18.77
CA VAL A 95 29.62 -3.31 -18.73
C VAL A 95 29.56 -1.95 -17.98
N ASP A 96 28.38 -1.33 -17.97
CA ASP A 96 28.17 -0.04 -17.29
C ASP A 96 27.87 -0.18 -15.79
N LEU A 97 27.79 -1.39 -15.25
CA LEU A 97 27.49 -1.62 -13.82
C LEU A 97 28.43 -0.86 -12.86
N PRO A 98 29.75 -0.78 -13.09
CA PRO A 98 30.65 0.01 -12.24
C PRO A 98 30.36 1.53 -12.26
N ARG A 99 29.67 2.01 -13.30
CA ARG A 99 29.28 3.43 -13.44
C ARG A 99 27.98 3.76 -12.73
N CYS A 100 27.20 2.74 -12.36
CA CYS A 100 26.00 2.96 -11.55
C CYS A 100 26.36 3.57 -10.21
N GLY A 101 25.75 4.69 -9.88
CA GLY A 101 26.00 5.38 -8.62
C GLY A 101 25.68 4.51 -7.40
N GLN A 102 26.46 4.67 -6.35
CA GLN A 102 26.30 3.93 -5.08
C GLN A 102 25.38 4.68 -4.09
N GLY A 103 25.01 5.91 -4.40
CA GLY A 103 24.36 6.86 -3.49
C GLY A 103 23.06 6.35 -2.84
N PHE A 104 22.32 5.47 -3.51
CA PHE A 104 21.11 4.87 -2.91
C PHE A 104 21.48 3.95 -1.74
N ILE A 105 22.42 3.04 -1.93
CA ILE A 105 22.88 2.12 -0.86
C ILE A 105 23.63 2.86 0.23
N GLU A 106 24.47 3.83 -0.11
CA GLU A 106 25.14 4.70 0.88
C GLU A 106 24.13 5.42 1.77
N ARG A 107 23.04 5.92 1.18
CA ARG A 107 21.94 6.52 1.92
C ARG A 107 21.23 5.52 2.82
N ILE A 108 20.94 4.31 2.33
CA ILE A 108 20.33 3.23 3.09
C ILE A 108 21.21 2.89 4.31
N VAL A 109 22.50 2.62 4.10
CA VAL A 109 23.43 2.28 5.18
C VAL A 109 23.47 3.39 6.24
N ARG A 110 23.62 4.64 5.82
CA ARG A 110 23.64 5.78 6.76
C ARG A 110 22.36 5.88 7.59
N LEU A 111 21.20 5.66 6.99
CA LEU A 111 19.91 5.73 7.70
C LEU A 111 19.74 4.56 8.66
N LEU A 112 20.17 3.36 8.27
CA LEU A 112 20.17 2.18 9.14
C LEU A 112 21.10 2.36 10.34
N ASP A 113 22.28 2.97 10.16
CA ASP A 113 23.22 3.24 11.25
C ASP A 113 22.68 4.25 12.28
N GLN A 114 21.75 5.08 11.88
CA GLN A 114 21.16 6.12 12.72
C GLN A 114 19.83 5.71 13.38
N ASP A 115 19.25 4.59 13.01
CA ASP A 115 17.92 4.20 13.51
C ASP A 115 18.03 3.39 14.80
N PRO A 116 17.47 3.92 15.93
CA PRO A 116 17.54 3.24 17.23
C PRO A 116 16.66 1.98 17.32
N ALA A 117 15.68 1.82 16.41
CA ALA A 117 14.81 0.64 16.38
C ALA A 117 15.44 -0.54 15.65
N LEU A 118 16.62 -0.35 15.06
CA LEU A 118 17.30 -1.39 14.32
C LEU A 118 18.16 -2.26 15.25
N HIS A 119 17.86 -3.54 15.27
CA HIS A 119 18.69 -4.55 15.93
C HIS A 119 19.66 -5.15 14.92
N LEU A 120 20.96 -4.99 15.15
CA LEU A 120 22.03 -5.40 14.24
C LEU A 120 22.38 -6.87 14.33
N GLU A 121 22.08 -7.47 15.47
CA GLU A 121 22.27 -8.89 15.73
C GLU A 121 20.98 -9.43 16.35
N PRO A 122 20.69 -10.74 16.14
CA PRO A 122 19.57 -11.35 16.83
C PRO A 122 19.79 -11.21 18.34
N SER A 123 18.89 -10.53 19.03
CA SER A 123 18.86 -10.59 20.49
C SER A 123 18.55 -12.04 20.91
N GLU A 124 18.95 -12.44 22.11
CA GLU A 124 18.63 -13.78 22.61
C GLU A 124 17.12 -13.97 22.81
N GLU A 125 16.37 -12.87 22.90
CA GLU A 125 14.92 -12.88 23.07
C GLU A 125 14.23 -12.24 21.86
N ARG A 126 13.32 -12.99 21.24
CA ARG A 126 12.38 -12.43 20.26
C ARG A 126 11.49 -11.41 20.97
N PRO A 127 11.35 -10.17 20.45
CA PRO A 127 10.38 -9.24 21.00
C PRO A 127 8.99 -9.86 20.96
N VAL A 128 8.38 -10.08 22.13
CA VAL A 128 7.02 -10.61 22.22
C VAL A 128 6.05 -9.45 21.99
N TRP A 129 5.38 -9.49 20.88
CA TRP A 129 4.29 -8.58 20.57
C TRP A 129 2.98 -9.35 20.55
N GLN A 130 1.93 -8.79 21.16
CA GLN A 130 0.60 -9.40 21.11
C GLN A 130 -0.18 -8.80 19.93
N PRO A 131 -0.59 -9.64 18.95
CA PRO A 131 -1.49 -9.16 17.91
C PRO A 131 -2.76 -8.59 18.53
N LEU A 132 -3.18 -7.46 18.04
CA LEU A 132 -4.52 -6.96 18.31
C LEU A 132 -5.51 -8.00 17.78
N GLY A 133 -6.21 -8.69 18.68
CA GLY A 133 -7.15 -9.76 18.31
C GLY A 133 -8.30 -9.26 17.42
N PRO A 134 -9.03 -10.16 16.75
CA PRO A 134 -10.23 -9.77 16.01
C PRO A 134 -11.25 -9.18 17.00
N GLY A 135 -11.79 -7.99 16.68
CA GLY A 135 -12.82 -7.34 17.49
C GLY A 135 -12.42 -6.01 18.12
N HIS A 136 -11.34 -5.37 17.63
CA HIS A 136 -11.03 -4.00 18.07
C HIS A 136 -12.18 -3.05 17.76
N PRO A 137 -12.50 -2.14 18.70
CA PRO A 137 -13.46 -1.07 18.44
C PRO A 137 -12.99 -0.27 17.20
N ARG A 138 -13.95 0.18 16.39
CA ARG A 138 -13.67 1.04 15.25
C ARG A 138 -12.92 2.29 15.71
N THR A 139 -11.94 2.71 14.93
CA THR A 139 -11.27 3.98 15.19
C THR A 139 -12.21 5.15 14.88
N ALA A 140 -11.94 6.32 15.44
CA ALA A 140 -12.70 7.54 15.13
C ALA A 140 -12.69 7.84 13.60
N ASP A 141 -11.54 7.62 12.95
CA ASP A 141 -11.42 7.78 11.50
C ASP A 141 -12.30 6.81 10.73
N GLN A 142 -12.38 5.55 11.18
CA GLN A 142 -13.24 4.55 10.54
C GLN A 142 -14.71 4.92 10.70
N GLU A 143 -15.13 5.37 11.87
CA GLU A 143 -16.49 5.80 12.12
C GLU A 143 -16.86 7.02 11.27
N ALA A 144 -15.98 8.02 11.21
CA ALA A 144 -16.15 9.20 10.38
C ALA A 144 -16.25 8.84 8.88
N ALA A 145 -15.45 7.86 8.43
CA ALA A 145 -15.47 7.42 7.05
C ALA A 145 -16.77 6.65 6.71
N ILE A 146 -17.27 5.79 7.60
CA ILE A 146 -18.57 5.10 7.42
C ILE A 146 -19.70 6.12 7.29
N GLN A 147 -19.73 7.12 8.17
CA GLN A 147 -20.71 8.20 8.12
C GLN A 147 -20.61 9.00 6.81
N ALA A 148 -19.38 9.34 6.38
CA ALA A 148 -19.15 10.07 5.14
C ALA A 148 -19.61 9.28 3.91
N ILE A 149 -19.40 7.95 3.87
CA ILE A 149 -19.91 7.06 2.82
C ILE A 149 -21.44 7.07 2.80
N GLY A 150 -22.09 6.97 3.96
CA GLY A 150 -23.55 7.08 4.09
C GLY A 150 -24.08 8.43 3.55
N GLN A 151 -23.33 9.52 3.76
CA GLN A 151 -23.68 10.83 3.21
C GLN A 151 -23.54 10.88 1.67
N VAL A 152 -22.62 10.10 1.06
CA VAL A 152 -22.56 10.00 -0.42
C VAL A 152 -23.81 9.34 -0.96
N LEU A 153 -24.31 8.30 -0.30
CA LEU A 153 -25.53 7.60 -0.71
C LEU A 153 -26.78 8.49 -0.60
N ARG A 154 -26.96 9.16 0.54
CA ARG A 154 -28.17 9.93 0.87
C ARG A 154 -28.13 11.37 0.39
N GLY A 155 -26.94 11.85 0.02
CA GLY A 155 -26.70 13.22 -0.39
C GLY A 155 -26.98 13.49 -1.87
N HIS A 156 -26.55 14.69 -2.31
CA HIS A 156 -26.67 15.09 -3.70
C HIS A 156 -25.80 14.24 -4.63
N ARG A 157 -26.32 13.94 -5.80
CA ARG A 157 -25.57 13.24 -6.87
C ARG A 157 -24.33 14.04 -7.30
N LYS A 158 -23.33 13.36 -7.84
CA LYS A 158 -22.08 13.93 -8.36
C LYS A 158 -21.22 14.65 -7.29
N ARG A 159 -21.25 14.13 -6.07
CA ARG A 159 -20.37 14.54 -4.97
C ARG A 159 -19.61 13.33 -4.43
N PRO A 160 -18.68 12.79 -5.21
CA PRO A 160 -17.93 11.63 -4.77
C PRO A 160 -17.07 11.94 -3.54
N LEU A 161 -16.74 10.88 -2.78
CA LEU A 161 -15.84 10.93 -1.66
C LEU A 161 -14.52 10.24 -2.05
N VAL A 162 -13.41 10.86 -1.72
CA VAL A 162 -12.09 10.23 -1.77
C VAL A 162 -11.67 9.92 -0.34
N LEU A 163 -11.45 8.65 -0.05
CA LEU A 163 -10.84 8.17 1.19
C LEU A 163 -9.35 8.00 0.93
N SER A 164 -8.55 8.91 1.44
CA SER A 164 -7.10 8.83 1.33
C SER A 164 -6.49 8.38 2.66
N ALA A 165 -5.48 7.57 2.59
CA ALA A 165 -4.70 7.14 3.75
C ALA A 165 -3.42 6.44 3.32
N ASP A 166 -2.46 6.36 4.22
CA ASP A 166 -1.35 5.44 4.08
C ASP A 166 -1.80 3.98 4.17
N ARG A 167 -0.89 3.07 3.88
CA ARG A 167 -1.14 1.63 4.01
C ARG A 167 -1.42 1.25 5.48
N GLY A 168 -2.25 0.21 5.70
CA GLY A 168 -2.55 -0.29 7.05
C GLY A 168 -3.49 0.60 7.87
N ARG A 169 -4.14 1.59 7.25
CA ARG A 169 -5.13 2.48 7.90
C ARG A 169 -6.57 2.01 7.75
N GLY A 170 -6.80 0.85 7.12
CA GLY A 170 -8.12 0.21 7.08
C GLY A 170 -9.10 0.73 6.05
N LYS A 171 -8.63 1.30 4.94
CA LYS A 171 -9.51 1.76 3.85
C LYS A 171 -10.47 0.69 3.37
N SER A 172 -9.95 -0.48 2.95
CA SER A 172 -10.78 -1.59 2.46
C SER A 172 -11.72 -2.12 3.53
N SER A 173 -11.28 -2.19 4.81
CA SER A 173 -12.13 -2.56 5.94
C SER A 173 -13.31 -1.60 6.11
N VAL A 174 -13.05 -0.29 6.01
CA VAL A 174 -14.10 0.75 6.12
C VAL A 174 -15.09 0.65 4.97
N LEU A 175 -14.65 0.42 3.74
CA LEU A 175 -15.55 0.20 2.60
C LEU A 175 -16.49 -0.99 2.87
N GLY A 176 -15.93 -2.10 3.38
CA GLY A 176 -16.72 -3.29 3.74
C GLY A 176 -17.70 -3.03 4.89
N MET A 177 -17.24 -2.41 5.97
CA MET A 177 -18.10 -2.06 7.11
C MET A 177 -19.22 -1.10 6.72
N ALA A 178 -18.94 -0.11 5.88
CA ALA A 178 -19.94 0.81 5.37
C ALA A 178 -20.97 0.09 4.49
N ALA A 179 -20.50 -0.79 3.60
CA ALA A 179 -21.39 -1.60 2.77
C ALA A 179 -22.34 -2.45 3.62
N ALA A 180 -21.81 -3.18 4.63
CA ALA A 180 -22.63 -3.97 5.56
C ALA A 180 -23.69 -3.11 6.28
N THR A 181 -23.28 -1.96 6.81
CA THR A 181 -24.18 -1.06 7.52
C THR A 181 -25.30 -0.55 6.61
N LEU A 182 -24.96 -0.08 5.41
CA LEU A 182 -25.93 0.48 4.48
C LEU A 182 -26.89 -0.58 3.93
N LEU A 183 -26.40 -1.79 3.64
CA LEU A 183 -27.22 -2.90 3.19
C LEU A 183 -28.19 -3.40 4.28
N ALA A 184 -27.80 -3.30 5.55
CA ALA A 184 -28.70 -3.62 6.67
C ALA A 184 -29.80 -2.56 6.85
N GLU A 185 -29.48 -1.29 6.63
CA GLU A 185 -30.42 -0.17 6.78
C GLU A 185 -31.41 -0.03 5.61
N GLU A 186 -30.98 -0.38 4.39
CA GLU A 186 -31.74 -0.12 3.15
C GLU A 186 -31.94 -1.42 2.34
N PRO A 187 -33.12 -2.11 2.46
CA PRO A 187 -33.33 -3.41 1.84
C PRO A 187 -33.27 -3.46 0.31
N GLY A 188 -33.55 -2.34 -0.37
CA GLY A 188 -33.53 -2.24 -1.83
C GLY A 188 -32.18 -1.81 -2.42
N LEU A 189 -31.18 -1.54 -1.59
CA LEU A 189 -29.92 -0.96 -2.01
C LEU A 189 -29.08 -1.95 -2.82
N ARG A 190 -28.46 -1.48 -3.91
CA ARG A 190 -27.50 -2.22 -4.75
C ARG A 190 -26.16 -1.48 -4.73
N ILE A 191 -25.14 -2.13 -4.16
CA ILE A 191 -23.79 -1.60 -4.07
C ILE A 191 -22.88 -2.33 -5.05
N GLY A 192 -22.26 -1.58 -5.97
CA GLY A 192 -21.16 -2.08 -6.78
C GLY A 192 -19.82 -1.91 -6.08
N VAL A 193 -18.94 -2.87 -6.25
CA VAL A 193 -17.54 -2.81 -5.82
C VAL A 193 -16.63 -3.07 -6.99
N THR A 194 -15.59 -2.27 -7.13
CA THR A 194 -14.55 -2.48 -8.14
C THR A 194 -13.16 -2.24 -7.56
N ALA A 195 -12.18 -2.94 -8.12
CA ALA A 195 -10.77 -2.84 -7.77
C ALA A 195 -9.91 -3.27 -8.98
N PRO A 196 -8.59 -3.03 -8.98
CA PRO A 196 -7.69 -3.50 -10.04
C PRO A 196 -7.73 -5.01 -10.26
N ALA A 197 -7.90 -5.77 -9.18
CA ALA A 197 -8.05 -7.22 -9.21
C ALA A 197 -9.02 -7.68 -8.11
N GLN A 198 -9.79 -8.73 -8.37
CA GLN A 198 -10.74 -9.27 -7.39
C GLN A 198 -10.05 -9.76 -6.09
N ALA A 199 -8.82 -10.28 -6.22
CA ALA A 199 -8.05 -10.78 -5.08
C ALA A 199 -7.76 -9.68 -4.03
N THR A 200 -7.72 -8.41 -4.43
CA THR A 200 -7.46 -7.28 -3.51
C THR A 200 -8.66 -6.94 -2.63
N LEU A 201 -9.84 -7.46 -2.94
CA LEU A 201 -11.09 -7.19 -2.21
C LEU A 201 -11.34 -8.10 -1.00
N SER A 202 -10.44 -9.05 -0.70
CA SER A 202 -10.62 -10.01 0.39
C SER A 202 -10.97 -9.35 1.72
N THR A 203 -10.26 -8.30 2.10
CA THR A 203 -10.50 -7.53 3.33
C THR A 203 -11.86 -6.81 3.30
N LEU A 204 -12.21 -6.18 2.17
CA LEU A 204 -13.49 -5.52 2.01
C LEU A 204 -14.63 -6.52 2.16
N LEU A 205 -14.57 -7.64 1.45
CA LEU A 205 -15.60 -8.68 1.48
C LEU A 205 -15.74 -9.33 2.86
N LEU A 206 -14.62 -9.54 3.56
CA LEU A 206 -14.63 -10.06 4.94
C LEU A 206 -15.46 -9.16 5.87
N HIS A 207 -15.33 -7.84 5.76
CA HIS A 207 -16.05 -6.88 6.61
C HIS A 207 -17.48 -6.58 6.11
N ALA A 208 -17.72 -6.76 4.82
CA ALA A 208 -19.05 -6.56 4.24
C ALA A 208 -20.00 -7.72 4.53
N GLY A 209 -19.47 -8.93 4.75
CA GLY A 209 -20.24 -10.15 4.85
C GLY A 209 -20.79 -10.61 3.49
N GLU A 210 -21.56 -11.68 3.53
CA GLU A 210 -22.22 -12.24 2.34
C GLU A 210 -23.57 -11.58 2.13
N ASP A 211 -23.68 -10.70 1.12
CA ASP A 211 -24.94 -10.11 0.69
C ASP A 211 -25.01 -10.07 -0.84
N ARG A 212 -26.09 -10.61 -1.41
CA ARG A 212 -26.30 -10.69 -2.86
C ARG A 212 -26.46 -9.32 -3.55
N ARG A 213 -26.64 -8.26 -2.78
CA ARG A 213 -26.77 -6.88 -3.26
C ARG A 213 -25.44 -6.17 -3.35
N LEU A 214 -24.36 -6.77 -2.80
CA LEU A 214 -22.98 -6.33 -2.99
C LEU A 214 -22.38 -7.07 -4.18
N LEU A 215 -22.14 -6.33 -5.27
CA LEU A 215 -21.80 -6.90 -6.57
C LEU A 215 -20.40 -6.46 -6.99
N PHE A 216 -19.53 -7.43 -7.25
CA PHE A 216 -18.21 -7.15 -7.82
C PHE A 216 -18.25 -7.07 -9.34
N PHE A 217 -17.60 -6.06 -9.89
CA PHE A 217 -17.34 -5.90 -11.32
C PHE A 217 -15.88 -5.44 -11.53
N SER A 218 -15.22 -5.94 -12.57
CA SER A 218 -13.99 -5.31 -13.02
C SER A 218 -14.27 -3.91 -13.59
N PRO A 219 -13.29 -2.99 -13.59
CA PRO A 219 -13.50 -1.63 -14.09
C PRO A 219 -14.01 -1.58 -15.56
N ASP A 220 -13.49 -2.46 -16.41
CA ASP A 220 -13.89 -2.56 -17.81
C ASP A 220 -15.35 -3.00 -17.94
N ARG A 221 -15.74 -4.03 -17.19
CA ARG A 221 -17.09 -4.59 -17.19
C ARG A 221 -18.14 -3.58 -16.72
N LEU A 222 -17.79 -2.72 -15.74
CA LEU A 222 -18.67 -1.62 -15.32
C LEU A 222 -18.97 -0.63 -16.45
N LEU A 223 -18.00 -0.37 -17.33
CA LEU A 223 -18.17 0.55 -18.46
C LEU A 223 -18.93 -0.10 -19.61
N GLU A 224 -18.79 -1.40 -19.80
CA GLU A 224 -19.48 -2.16 -20.83
C GLU A 224 -20.95 -2.43 -20.47
N GLU A 225 -21.22 -3.02 -19.31
CA GLU A 225 -22.53 -3.47 -18.89
C GLU A 225 -23.38 -2.35 -18.27
N LYS A 226 -22.74 -1.38 -17.65
CA LYS A 226 -23.40 -0.25 -16.97
C LYS A 226 -24.54 -0.65 -16.05
N PRO A 227 -24.31 -1.60 -15.12
CA PRO A 227 -25.38 -2.05 -14.22
C PRO A 227 -25.93 -0.88 -13.40
N GLU A 228 -27.23 -0.94 -13.10
CA GLU A 228 -27.84 0.03 -12.19
C GLU A 228 -27.36 -0.21 -10.77
N LEU A 229 -26.68 0.78 -10.21
CA LEU A 229 -26.11 0.78 -8.85
C LEU A 229 -26.50 2.07 -8.13
N ASP A 230 -26.83 1.94 -6.86
CA ASP A 230 -27.12 3.09 -6.00
C ASP A 230 -25.82 3.73 -5.47
N LEU A 231 -24.79 2.91 -5.24
CA LEU A 231 -23.46 3.33 -4.78
C LEU A 231 -22.39 2.48 -5.45
N LEU A 232 -21.31 3.09 -5.90
CA LEU A 232 -20.11 2.41 -6.39
C LEU A 232 -18.93 2.67 -5.47
N LEU A 233 -18.36 1.60 -4.91
CA LEU A 233 -17.14 1.61 -4.09
C LEU A 233 -15.96 1.20 -4.98
N VAL A 234 -14.95 2.05 -5.05
CA VAL A 234 -13.73 1.83 -5.84
C VAL A 234 -12.56 1.66 -4.87
N ASP A 235 -12.08 0.45 -4.71
CA ASP A 235 -10.92 0.18 -3.87
C ASP A 235 -9.62 0.24 -4.68
N GLU A 236 -8.52 0.64 -4.05
CA GLU A 236 -7.19 0.86 -4.66
C GLU A 236 -7.27 1.67 -5.97
N ALA A 237 -8.02 2.78 -5.95
CA ALA A 237 -8.31 3.59 -7.12
C ALA A 237 -7.04 4.09 -7.86
N ALA A 238 -5.92 4.28 -7.15
CA ALA A 238 -4.65 4.70 -7.75
C ALA A 238 -4.06 3.69 -8.73
N ALA A 239 -4.41 2.41 -8.60
CA ALA A 239 -3.94 1.34 -9.48
C ALA A 239 -4.87 1.10 -10.68
N ILE A 240 -6.02 1.79 -10.76
CA ILE A 240 -6.93 1.74 -11.90
C ILE A 240 -6.53 2.84 -12.91
N PRO A 241 -6.43 2.52 -14.22
CA PRO A 241 -6.12 3.52 -15.24
C PRO A 241 -7.08 4.72 -15.22
N ALA A 242 -6.52 5.93 -15.28
CA ALA A 242 -7.31 7.18 -15.19
C ALA A 242 -8.46 7.26 -16.21
N PRO A 243 -8.33 6.83 -17.47
CA PRO A 243 -9.45 6.86 -18.42
C PRO A 243 -10.64 6.02 -17.99
N LEU A 244 -10.40 4.86 -17.32
CA LEU A 244 -11.47 4.02 -16.79
C LEU A 244 -12.20 4.74 -15.65
N LEU A 245 -11.44 5.31 -14.70
CA LEU A 245 -12.03 6.08 -13.59
C LEU A 245 -12.83 7.29 -14.10
N GLU A 246 -12.35 7.98 -15.13
CA GLU A 246 -13.09 9.08 -15.77
C GLU A 246 -14.39 8.60 -16.43
N GLY A 247 -14.36 7.42 -17.05
CA GLY A 247 -15.55 6.78 -17.62
C GLY A 247 -16.57 6.41 -16.54
N LEU A 248 -16.11 5.81 -15.44
CA LEU A 248 -16.96 5.49 -14.30
C LEU A 248 -17.59 6.76 -13.69
N LEU A 249 -16.79 7.81 -13.49
CA LEU A 249 -17.25 9.09 -12.95
C LEU A 249 -18.28 9.78 -13.85
N ALA A 250 -18.23 9.56 -15.15
CA ALA A 250 -19.20 10.10 -16.10
C ALA A 250 -20.56 9.40 -15.99
N HIS A 251 -20.57 8.10 -15.65
CA HIS A 251 -21.77 7.28 -15.62
C HIS A 251 -22.39 7.18 -14.21
N TYR A 252 -21.57 6.84 -13.18
CA TYR A 252 -22.06 6.66 -11.82
C TYR A 252 -22.05 7.96 -11.03
N HIS A 253 -23.14 8.23 -10.32
CA HIS A 253 -23.35 9.52 -9.65
C HIS A 253 -23.02 9.52 -8.16
N ARG A 254 -22.94 8.35 -7.54
CA ARG A 254 -22.57 8.17 -6.14
C ARG A 254 -21.40 7.22 -6.06
N MET A 255 -20.22 7.75 -5.78
CA MET A 255 -18.97 7.01 -5.80
C MET A 255 -18.11 7.33 -4.60
N VAL A 256 -17.42 6.32 -4.13
CA VAL A 256 -16.36 6.44 -3.11
C VAL A 256 -15.10 5.84 -3.69
N PHE A 257 -14.01 6.60 -3.66
CA PHE A 257 -12.70 6.17 -4.11
C PHE A 257 -11.79 5.99 -2.90
N ALA A 258 -11.34 4.77 -2.61
CA ALA A 258 -10.29 4.53 -1.63
C ALA A 258 -8.94 4.48 -2.34
N THR A 259 -7.98 5.23 -1.83
CA THR A 259 -6.65 5.36 -2.44
C THR A 259 -5.55 5.47 -1.39
N THR A 260 -4.38 4.89 -1.69
CA THR A 260 -3.19 5.02 -0.86
C THR A 260 -2.37 6.22 -1.32
N GLU A 261 -2.02 7.13 -0.40
CA GLU A 261 -1.23 8.33 -0.74
C GLU A 261 0.24 8.01 -0.93
N HIS A 262 0.84 7.37 0.06
CA HIS A 262 2.22 6.92 0.03
C HIS A 262 2.25 5.42 -0.21
N GLY A 263 2.02 5.02 -1.48
CA GLY A 263 2.19 3.65 -1.93
C GLY A 263 3.58 3.44 -2.49
N TYR A 264 4.17 2.29 -2.21
CA TYR A 264 5.47 1.89 -2.73
C TYR A 264 5.51 1.76 -4.26
N GLU A 265 4.35 1.87 -4.90
CA GLU A 265 4.15 1.71 -6.34
C GLU A 265 4.43 2.99 -7.14
N GLY A 266 4.79 4.09 -6.47
CA GLY A 266 4.99 5.39 -7.12
C GLY A 266 3.73 5.98 -7.78
N THR A 267 2.65 5.22 -7.83
CA THR A 267 1.41 5.59 -8.54
C THR A 267 0.52 6.52 -7.74
N GLY A 268 0.53 6.42 -6.40
CA GLY A 268 -0.38 7.15 -5.51
C GLY A 268 -0.30 8.67 -5.67
N ARG A 269 0.91 9.22 -5.69
CA ARG A 269 1.12 10.69 -5.79
C ARG A 269 0.72 11.26 -7.15
N GLY A 270 1.08 10.56 -8.22
CA GLY A 270 0.71 10.95 -9.58
C GLY A 270 -0.79 10.83 -9.84
N PHE A 271 -1.42 9.79 -9.28
CA PHE A 271 -2.86 9.62 -9.27
C PHE A 271 -3.54 10.78 -8.53
N HIS A 272 -3.14 11.05 -7.30
CA HIS A 272 -3.73 12.08 -6.46
C HIS A 272 -3.75 13.43 -7.15
N LEU A 273 -2.63 13.86 -7.73
CA LEU A 273 -2.52 15.13 -8.41
C LEU A 273 -3.34 15.19 -9.71
N ARG A 274 -3.34 14.13 -10.51
CA ARG A 274 -4.06 14.12 -11.81
C ARG A 274 -5.54 13.87 -11.63
N PHE A 275 -5.93 12.94 -10.77
CA PHE A 275 -7.32 12.58 -10.57
C PHE A 275 -8.09 13.67 -9.79
N LYS A 276 -7.45 14.32 -8.80
CA LYS A 276 -8.05 15.49 -8.14
C LYS A 276 -8.43 16.59 -9.15
N ARG A 277 -7.56 16.89 -10.14
CA ARG A 277 -7.90 17.84 -11.21
C ARG A 277 -9.12 17.41 -12.02
N THR A 278 -9.28 16.13 -12.25
CA THR A 278 -10.47 15.59 -12.93
C THR A 278 -11.72 15.76 -12.07
N LEU A 279 -11.62 15.46 -10.76
CA LEU A 279 -12.71 15.67 -9.80
C LEU A 279 -13.11 17.14 -9.71
N ASP A 280 -12.15 18.06 -9.59
CA ASP A 280 -12.37 19.51 -9.55
C ASP A 280 -13.17 20.00 -10.76
N ARG A 281 -12.81 19.46 -11.93
CA ARG A 281 -13.46 19.87 -13.19
C ARG A 281 -14.84 19.24 -13.39
N ARG A 282 -15.01 17.93 -13.07
CA ARG A 282 -16.24 17.17 -13.38
C ARG A 282 -17.24 17.09 -12.24
N THR A 283 -16.75 17.11 -11.02
CA THR A 283 -17.53 16.95 -9.79
C THR A 283 -17.06 17.93 -8.71
N PRO A 284 -17.18 19.25 -8.90
CA PRO A 284 -16.56 20.26 -8.01
C PRO A 284 -17.05 20.21 -6.55
N GLY A 285 -18.11 19.46 -6.28
CA GLY A 285 -18.59 19.20 -4.92
C GLY A 285 -18.03 17.93 -4.27
N TRP A 286 -16.98 17.33 -4.83
CA TRP A 286 -16.31 16.17 -4.23
C TRP A 286 -15.69 16.52 -2.87
N ARG A 287 -15.49 15.51 -2.04
CA ARG A 287 -14.88 15.67 -0.70
C ARG A 287 -13.77 14.66 -0.51
N GLU A 288 -12.83 15.02 0.32
CA GLU A 288 -11.78 14.12 0.78
C GLU A 288 -11.87 13.91 2.29
N LEU A 289 -11.62 12.69 2.71
CA LEU A 289 -11.41 12.34 4.09
C LEU A 289 -10.12 11.55 4.19
N HIS A 290 -9.19 12.08 4.99
CA HIS A 290 -7.90 11.46 5.22
C HIS A 290 -7.92 10.67 6.53
N MET A 291 -7.62 9.36 6.45
CA MET A 291 -7.57 8.47 7.61
C MET A 291 -6.13 8.34 8.10
N GLN A 292 -5.91 8.65 9.36
CA GLN A 292 -4.57 8.67 9.97
C GLN A 292 -4.34 7.52 10.95
N ALA A 293 -5.35 7.11 11.69
CA ALA A 293 -5.22 6.08 12.72
C ALA A 293 -4.78 4.73 12.12
N PRO A 294 -3.64 4.18 12.54
CA PRO A 294 -3.23 2.85 12.10
C PRO A 294 -4.17 1.80 12.69
N ILE A 295 -4.49 0.77 11.91
CA ILE A 295 -5.25 -0.38 12.39
C ILE A 295 -4.46 -1.69 12.30
N ARG A 296 -3.50 -1.74 11.38
CA ARG A 296 -2.66 -2.93 11.19
C ARG A 296 -1.50 -2.94 12.19
N TRP A 297 -0.99 -1.77 12.57
CA TRP A 297 0.15 -1.58 13.46
C TRP A 297 -0.22 -0.63 14.59
N SER A 298 0.62 -0.56 15.63
CA SER A 298 0.46 0.43 16.69
C SER A 298 0.83 1.84 16.22
N ASP A 299 0.39 2.87 16.94
CA ASP A 299 0.78 4.26 16.68
C ASP A 299 2.29 4.49 16.79
N HIS A 300 2.99 3.59 17.50
CA HIS A 300 4.43 3.63 17.72
C HIS A 300 5.19 2.58 16.90
N ASP A 301 4.58 2.06 15.82
CA ASP A 301 5.24 1.10 14.94
C ASP A 301 6.48 1.73 14.30
N PRO A 302 7.69 1.14 14.49
CA PRO A 302 8.93 1.72 13.97
C PRO A 302 9.13 1.46 12.46
N LEU A 303 8.45 0.44 11.90
CA LEU A 303 8.70 -0.03 10.53
C LEU A 303 8.25 0.98 9.48
N VAL A 304 7.03 1.52 9.60
CA VAL A 304 6.49 2.46 8.60
C VAL A 304 7.36 3.72 8.47
N PRO A 305 7.72 4.42 9.57
CA PRO A 305 8.62 5.56 9.49
C PRO A 305 10.01 5.20 8.92
N LEU A 306 10.54 4.03 9.28
CA LEU A 306 11.82 3.56 8.77
C LEU A 306 11.76 3.36 7.25
N ILE A 307 10.78 2.60 6.74
CA ILE A 307 10.63 2.35 5.31
C ILE A 307 10.41 3.66 4.53
N ASN A 308 9.60 4.57 5.06
CA ASN A 308 9.37 5.88 4.44
C ASN A 308 10.68 6.68 4.32
N ARG A 309 11.55 6.64 5.34
CA ARG A 309 12.87 7.27 5.28
C ARG A 309 13.81 6.55 4.32
N LEU A 310 13.90 5.21 4.39
CA LEU A 310 14.78 4.41 3.53
C LEU A 310 14.46 4.62 2.05
N LEU A 311 13.19 4.61 1.68
CA LEU A 311 12.73 4.73 0.30
C LEU A 311 12.39 6.15 -0.14
N ALA A 312 12.56 7.16 0.74
CA ALA A 312 12.24 8.56 0.48
C ALA A 312 10.80 8.80 -0.01
N LEU A 313 9.84 8.04 0.50
CA LEU A 313 8.46 8.08 0.01
C LEU A 313 7.76 9.43 0.24
N SER A 314 8.15 10.15 1.30
CA SER A 314 7.64 11.49 1.64
C SER A 314 8.49 12.63 1.06
N ALA A 315 9.53 12.34 0.26
CA ALA A 315 10.39 13.39 -0.28
C ALA A 315 9.61 14.30 -1.25
N THR A 316 9.67 15.61 -0.99
CA THR A 316 9.17 16.64 -1.91
C THR A 316 10.30 17.11 -2.83
N PRO A 317 10.04 17.32 -4.13
CA PRO A 317 11.02 17.99 -4.99
C PRO A 317 11.41 19.33 -4.38
N PRO A 318 12.67 19.75 -4.43
CA PRO A 318 13.04 21.10 -4.06
C PRO A 318 12.29 22.10 -4.96
N GLU A 319 11.86 23.22 -4.39
CA GLU A 319 11.29 24.29 -5.20
C GLU A 319 12.32 24.70 -6.27
N PRO A 320 11.91 24.81 -7.54
CA PRO A 320 12.84 25.25 -8.57
C PRO A 320 13.34 26.63 -8.18
N ALA A 321 14.64 26.75 -7.98
CA ALA A 321 15.26 28.06 -7.82
C ALA A 321 14.96 28.86 -9.09
N ILE A 322 14.10 29.88 -8.97
CA ILE A 322 13.85 30.83 -10.04
C ILE A 322 15.15 31.62 -10.18
N THR A 323 16.07 31.15 -10.99
CA THR A 323 17.19 31.95 -11.45
C THR A 323 16.58 33.01 -12.35
N ALA A 324 16.41 34.22 -11.80
CA ALA A 324 16.11 35.39 -12.61
C ALA A 324 17.20 35.49 -13.68
N GLN A 325 16.86 35.23 -14.94
CA GLN A 325 17.76 35.54 -16.02
C GLN A 325 17.96 37.06 -16.01
N PRO A 326 19.18 37.58 -15.96
CA PRO A 326 19.43 38.99 -16.14
C PRO A 326 18.97 39.36 -17.57
N ARG A 327 18.21 40.44 -17.68
CA ARG A 327 17.82 41.06 -18.94
C ARG A 327 19.04 41.64 -19.67
#